data_a076f80ddabe45d9ea16fd813f458987
#
_entry.id   a076f80ddabe45d9ea16fd813f458987
#
_cell.length_a   1.000
_cell.length_b   1.000
_cell.length_c   1.000
_cell.angle_alpha   90.00
_cell.angle_beta   90.00
_cell.angle_gamma   90.00
#
_symmetry.space_group_name_H-M   'P 1'
#
loop_
_entity.id
_entity.type
_entity.pdbx_description
1 polymer ?
#
loop_
_entity_poly.entity_id
_entity_poly.type
_entity_poly.pdbx_seq_one_letter_code
_entity_poly.pdbx_strand_id
1 'polypeptide(L)'
;SLQLMYDAVSKAFTHGMRRSEKPWCKLDKVKWLCPVPGYDRHFKVTESFGVEMINIPMTADGPDMDMVEELIRDPAVKGMWNVPKYANPEGVVYSEDTIRRLAAMKPAAPDFMLMWDNAYCIHEFDGDFVPFPDIISLCAQYGNADMVYEFASTSKVTFPGAGVAVMAASEANIAYLTKLINVQTIGFDKINQLRHVLFLQDKAHTLALMRQHAAVLAPKFHAVLDALDREIAPLGIADYKRPVGGYFVSLDAMPGCAKRTLALCKEAGVTMTGAGATFPYGVDPNDSNIRIAPSFPPVAELEQAIAVFCTCLKLAALEKLGI
;
A
#
# COMPACT_ATOMS: atom_id res chain seq x y z
N SER A 1 2.37 -11.54 1.64
CA SER A 1 3.22 -10.88 0.62
C SER A 1 4.41 -10.14 1.24
N LEU A 2 4.26 -9.47 2.40
CA LEU A 2 5.33 -8.66 2.99
C LEU A 2 6.67 -9.42 3.16
N GLN A 3 6.63 -10.67 3.63
CA GLN A 3 7.85 -11.51 3.74
C GLN A 3 8.52 -11.74 2.39
N LEU A 4 7.76 -11.96 1.32
CA LEU A 4 8.32 -12.13 -0.03
C LEU A 4 8.95 -10.82 -0.54
N MET A 5 8.33 -9.68 -0.27
CA MET A 5 8.88 -8.37 -0.62
C MET A 5 10.16 -8.08 0.15
N TYR A 6 10.17 -8.32 1.48
CA TYR A 6 11.38 -8.23 2.30
C TYR A 6 12.49 -9.16 1.77
N ASP A 7 12.16 -10.40 1.44
CA ASP A 7 13.10 -11.38 0.92
C ASP A 7 13.69 -10.97 -0.44
N ALA A 8 12.87 -10.40 -1.34
CA ALA A 8 13.34 -9.87 -2.62
C ALA A 8 14.34 -8.72 -2.43
N VAL A 9 14.03 -7.75 -1.56
CA VAL A 9 14.96 -6.65 -1.22
C VAL A 9 16.21 -7.18 -0.54
N SER A 10 16.09 -8.13 0.41
CA SER A 10 17.22 -8.77 1.07
C SER A 10 18.17 -9.45 0.06
N LYS A 11 17.60 -10.17 -0.92
CA LYS A 11 18.40 -10.80 -1.99
C LYS A 11 19.12 -9.79 -2.86
N ALA A 12 18.47 -8.65 -3.17
CA ALA A 12 19.12 -7.56 -3.89
C ALA A 12 20.35 -7.02 -3.13
N PHE A 13 20.23 -6.88 -1.80
CA PHE A 13 21.35 -6.44 -0.97
C PHE A 13 22.44 -7.48 -0.83
N THR A 14 22.12 -8.74 -0.65
CA THR A 14 23.09 -9.80 -0.33
C THR A 14 23.72 -10.45 -1.56
N HIS A 15 22.96 -10.63 -2.64
CA HIS A 15 23.37 -11.34 -3.84
C HIS A 15 23.34 -10.47 -5.11
N GLY A 16 22.59 -9.37 -5.10
CA GLY A 16 22.17 -8.64 -6.29
C GLY A 16 20.96 -9.29 -6.97
N MET A 17 20.28 -8.55 -7.79
CA MET A 17 19.25 -9.07 -8.69
C MET A 17 19.90 -9.57 -9.98
N ARG A 18 19.17 -10.29 -10.82
CA ARG A 18 19.70 -10.90 -12.06
C ARG A 18 20.48 -9.92 -12.95
N ARG A 19 20.09 -8.65 -12.96
CA ARG A 19 20.73 -7.60 -13.78
C ARG A 19 21.64 -6.68 -12.98
N SER A 20 21.91 -6.96 -11.69
CA SER A 20 22.84 -6.19 -10.87
C SER A 20 24.28 -6.48 -11.27
N GLU A 21 25.09 -5.46 -11.39
CA GLU A 21 26.54 -5.60 -11.57
C GLU A 21 27.22 -6.14 -10.30
N LYS A 22 26.71 -5.73 -9.13
CA LYS A 22 27.16 -6.19 -7.81
C LYS A 22 26.00 -6.14 -6.81
N PRO A 23 26.08 -6.89 -5.69
CA PRO A 23 25.10 -6.79 -4.60
C PRO A 23 24.95 -5.34 -4.11
N TRP A 24 23.72 -4.95 -3.76
CA TRP A 24 23.43 -3.56 -3.38
C TRP A 24 24.15 -3.12 -2.10
N CYS A 25 24.49 -4.05 -1.19
CA CYS A 25 25.32 -3.75 -0.03
C CYS A 25 26.75 -3.25 -0.38
N LYS A 26 27.17 -3.40 -1.63
CA LYS A 26 28.46 -2.90 -2.15
C LYS A 26 28.32 -1.61 -2.96
N LEU A 27 27.14 -1.02 -3.02
CA LEU A 27 26.88 0.27 -3.63
C LEU A 27 27.08 1.37 -2.58
N ASP A 28 27.57 2.52 -3.02
CA ASP A 28 27.74 3.68 -2.12
C ASP A 28 26.38 4.22 -1.66
N LYS A 29 25.36 4.12 -2.51
CA LYS A 29 24.03 4.65 -2.23
C LYS A 29 22.95 3.83 -2.96
N VAL A 30 21.85 3.57 -2.26
CA VAL A 30 20.62 3.00 -2.80
C VAL A 30 19.46 3.92 -2.44
N LYS A 31 18.69 4.32 -3.44
CA LYS A 31 17.50 5.16 -3.30
C LYS A 31 16.24 4.40 -3.72
N TRP A 32 15.11 4.77 -3.13
CA TRP A 32 13.83 4.14 -3.40
C TRP A 32 12.70 5.15 -3.48
N LEU A 33 11.81 5.02 -4.46
CA LEU A 33 10.67 5.89 -4.63
C LEU A 33 9.50 5.37 -3.79
N CYS A 34 8.93 6.24 -2.99
CA CYS A 34 7.89 5.94 -2.03
C CYS A 34 6.67 6.81 -2.27
N PRO A 35 5.62 6.35 -2.98
CA PRO A 35 4.35 7.04 -3.05
C PRO A 35 3.80 7.30 -1.65
N VAL A 36 3.43 8.56 -1.38
CA VAL A 36 2.97 9.03 -0.06
C VAL A 36 1.68 9.85 -0.17
N PRO A 37 0.76 9.70 0.79
CA PRO A 37 0.80 8.76 1.91
C PRO A 37 0.76 7.30 1.44
N GLY A 38 1.45 6.38 2.13
CA GLY A 38 1.62 5.01 1.68
C GLY A 38 1.64 3.97 2.81
N TYR A 39 1.95 2.71 2.47
CA TYR A 39 1.94 1.62 3.42
C TYR A 39 3.22 1.60 4.28
N ASP A 40 3.07 1.84 5.56
CA ASP A 40 4.14 1.94 6.54
C ASP A 40 5.11 0.75 6.56
N ARG A 41 4.64 -0.48 6.30
CA ARG A 41 5.50 -1.67 6.29
C ARG A 41 6.45 -1.71 5.09
N HIS A 42 6.06 -1.18 3.95
CA HIS A 42 6.95 -1.01 2.80
C HIS A 42 8.14 -0.10 3.17
N PHE A 43 7.85 1.04 3.81
CA PHE A 43 8.88 1.97 4.24
C PHE A 43 9.82 1.35 5.28
N LYS A 44 9.26 0.56 6.23
CA LYS A 44 10.07 -0.15 7.22
C LYS A 44 10.98 -1.21 6.61
N VAL A 45 10.58 -1.86 5.51
CA VAL A 45 11.47 -2.77 4.78
C VAL A 45 12.67 -2.00 4.24
N THR A 46 12.45 -0.94 3.45
CA THR A 46 13.54 -0.15 2.86
C THR A 46 14.40 0.54 3.91
N GLU A 47 13.80 1.09 4.97
CA GLU A 47 14.50 1.70 6.10
C GLU A 47 15.47 0.71 6.78
N SER A 48 15.04 -0.55 6.97
CA SER A 48 15.84 -1.58 7.64
C SER A 48 17.11 -1.97 6.89
N PHE A 49 17.18 -1.67 5.59
CA PHE A 49 18.37 -1.86 4.75
C PHE A 49 19.19 -0.58 4.55
N GLY A 50 18.84 0.51 5.24
CA GLY A 50 19.54 1.79 5.09
C GLY A 50 19.32 2.48 3.73
N VAL A 51 18.22 2.16 3.06
CA VAL A 51 17.87 2.78 1.77
C VAL A 51 17.37 4.20 1.98
N GLU A 52 17.87 5.13 1.17
CA GLU A 52 17.34 6.50 1.13
C GLU A 52 15.98 6.50 0.42
N MET A 53 14.95 6.89 1.14
CA MET A 53 13.58 6.94 0.64
C MET A 53 13.22 8.35 0.15
N ILE A 54 12.64 8.43 -1.04
CA ILE A 54 12.21 9.68 -1.68
C ILE A 54 10.68 9.67 -1.75
N ASN A 55 10.04 10.66 -1.16
CA ASN A 55 8.60 10.84 -1.21
C ASN A 55 8.15 11.20 -2.63
N ILE A 56 7.15 10.47 -3.14
CA ILE A 56 6.45 10.77 -4.38
C ILE A 56 5.01 11.12 -4.02
N PRO A 57 4.53 12.33 -4.29
CA PRO A 57 3.14 12.69 -4.02
C PRO A 57 2.17 11.78 -4.76
N MET A 58 1.10 11.36 -4.07
CA MET A 58 -0.02 10.69 -4.71
C MET A 58 -0.99 11.73 -5.30
N THR A 59 -1.51 11.42 -6.48
CA THR A 59 -2.57 12.16 -7.17
C THR A 59 -3.87 11.35 -7.17
N ALA A 60 -4.92 11.87 -7.80
CA ALA A 60 -6.16 11.10 -7.98
C ALA A 60 -5.98 9.85 -8.87
N ASP A 61 -4.96 9.87 -9.73
CA ASP A 61 -4.68 8.83 -10.74
C ASP A 61 -3.55 7.86 -10.33
N GLY A 62 -2.92 8.06 -9.18
CA GLY A 62 -1.75 7.32 -8.72
C GLY A 62 -0.58 8.24 -8.36
N PRO A 63 0.67 7.76 -8.34
CA PRO A 63 1.84 8.58 -8.04
C PRO A 63 2.07 9.67 -9.11
N ASP A 64 2.69 10.78 -8.70
CA ASP A 64 3.16 11.81 -9.63
C ASP A 64 4.19 11.23 -10.58
N MET A 65 3.72 10.90 -11.80
CA MET A 65 4.55 10.22 -12.79
C MET A 65 5.61 11.13 -13.41
N ASP A 66 5.42 12.44 -13.44
CA ASP A 66 6.43 13.36 -13.97
C ASP A 66 7.64 13.38 -13.03
N MET A 67 7.39 13.40 -11.73
CA MET A 67 8.44 13.29 -10.71
C MET A 67 9.11 11.90 -10.75
N VAL A 68 8.34 10.82 -10.91
CA VAL A 68 8.89 9.46 -11.03
C VAL A 68 9.83 9.36 -12.22
N GLU A 69 9.41 9.79 -13.42
CA GLU A 69 10.19 9.70 -14.66
C GLU A 69 11.47 10.56 -14.63
N GLU A 70 11.46 11.65 -13.88
CA GLU A 70 12.67 12.44 -13.64
C GLU A 70 13.66 11.70 -12.72
N LEU A 71 13.17 11.19 -11.59
CA LEU A 71 14.00 10.58 -10.55
C LEU A 71 14.63 9.24 -10.97
N ILE A 72 13.96 8.44 -11.81
CA ILE A 72 14.52 7.17 -12.29
C ILE A 72 15.71 7.33 -13.24
N ARG A 73 16.05 8.55 -13.66
CA ARG A 73 17.29 8.85 -14.39
C ARG A 73 18.55 8.76 -13.53
N ASP A 74 18.39 8.80 -12.20
CA ASP A 74 19.47 8.54 -11.27
C ASP A 74 19.70 7.03 -11.12
N PRO A 75 20.87 6.46 -11.47
CA PRO A 75 21.15 5.03 -11.36
C PRO A 75 21.20 4.53 -9.92
N ALA A 76 21.24 5.42 -8.92
CA ALA A 76 21.11 5.05 -7.51
C ALA A 76 19.67 4.72 -7.12
N VAL A 77 18.66 5.12 -7.90
CA VAL A 77 17.26 4.78 -7.69
C VAL A 77 17.03 3.35 -8.15
N LYS A 78 16.87 2.44 -7.21
CA LYS A 78 16.83 0.98 -7.44
C LYS A 78 15.43 0.38 -7.39
N GLY A 79 14.43 1.15 -7.01
CA GLY A 79 13.07 0.62 -7.01
C GLY A 79 12.02 1.62 -6.54
N MET A 80 10.77 1.14 -6.61
CA MET A 80 9.57 1.89 -6.26
C MET A 80 8.53 0.95 -5.65
N TRP A 81 7.89 1.39 -4.57
CA TRP A 81 6.73 0.71 -3.99
C TRP A 81 5.45 1.12 -4.72
N ASN A 82 4.56 0.17 -4.98
CA ASN A 82 3.23 0.46 -5.55
C ASN A 82 2.17 -0.42 -4.90
N VAL A 83 1.05 0.20 -4.52
CA VAL A 83 -0.21 -0.47 -4.15
C VAL A 83 -1.26 0.06 -5.12
N PRO A 84 -1.41 -0.57 -6.30
CA PRO A 84 -2.05 0.09 -7.45
C PRO A 84 -3.58 0.13 -7.37
N LYS A 85 -4.19 -0.75 -6.59
CA LYS A 85 -5.65 -0.82 -6.44
C LYS A 85 -6.02 -0.63 -4.99
N TYR A 86 -6.88 0.35 -4.72
CA TYR A 86 -7.29 0.76 -3.36
C TYR A 86 -6.09 1.04 -2.46
N ALA A 87 -5.17 1.90 -2.95
CA ALA A 87 -3.90 2.22 -2.29
C ALA A 87 -4.06 2.52 -0.80
N ASN A 88 -3.19 1.95 0.02
CA ASN A 88 -3.20 2.17 1.46
C ASN A 88 -2.36 3.42 1.81
N PRO A 89 -2.95 4.47 2.41
CA PRO A 89 -4.32 4.55 2.96
C PRO A 89 -5.37 5.19 2.05
N GLU A 90 -5.02 5.74 0.91
CA GLU A 90 -5.84 6.69 0.16
C GLU A 90 -7.05 6.08 -0.57
N GLY A 91 -7.05 4.77 -0.78
CA GLY A 91 -8.11 4.11 -1.55
C GLY A 91 -8.06 4.41 -3.07
N VAL A 92 -7.03 5.10 -3.55
CA VAL A 92 -6.82 5.41 -4.97
C VAL A 92 -6.64 4.13 -5.77
N VAL A 93 -7.23 4.10 -6.95
CA VAL A 93 -6.97 3.11 -8.00
C VAL A 93 -6.17 3.80 -9.09
N TYR A 94 -5.01 3.25 -9.44
CA TYR A 94 -4.17 3.84 -10.50
C TYR A 94 -4.92 3.86 -11.83
N SER A 95 -4.86 4.98 -12.54
CA SER A 95 -5.44 5.10 -13.88
C SER A 95 -4.68 4.22 -14.88
N GLU A 96 -5.34 3.86 -15.99
CA GLU A 96 -4.70 3.10 -17.06
C GLU A 96 -3.48 3.85 -17.64
N ASP A 97 -3.53 5.19 -17.68
CA ASP A 97 -2.41 6.00 -18.14
C ASP A 97 -1.21 5.90 -17.20
N THR A 98 -1.44 6.03 -15.89
CA THR A 98 -0.39 5.83 -14.86
C THR A 98 0.24 4.45 -14.97
N ILE A 99 -0.57 3.40 -15.11
CA ILE A 99 -0.08 2.02 -15.23
C ILE A 99 0.74 1.85 -16.52
N ARG A 100 0.30 2.46 -17.63
CA ARG A 100 1.01 2.43 -18.89
C ARG A 100 2.34 3.18 -18.82
N ARG A 101 2.38 4.36 -18.19
CA ARG A 101 3.61 5.12 -17.94
C ARG A 101 4.60 4.33 -17.07
N LEU A 102 4.14 3.72 -15.97
CA LEU A 102 4.96 2.84 -15.13
C LEU A 102 5.54 1.66 -15.92
N ALA A 103 4.74 1.02 -16.77
CA ALA A 103 5.20 -0.11 -17.60
C ALA A 103 6.21 0.31 -18.67
N ALA A 104 6.08 1.52 -19.20
CA ALA A 104 6.89 2.05 -20.31
C ALA A 104 8.17 2.76 -19.87
N MET A 105 8.30 3.12 -18.58
CA MET A 105 9.45 3.89 -18.07
C MET A 105 10.79 3.19 -18.31
N LYS A 106 11.88 3.99 -18.39
CA LYS A 106 13.24 3.52 -18.68
C LYS A 106 14.20 3.93 -17.56
N PRO A 107 14.22 3.20 -16.44
CA PRO A 107 15.15 3.49 -15.35
C PRO A 107 16.61 3.41 -15.81
N ALA A 108 17.45 4.33 -15.32
CA ALA A 108 18.88 4.25 -15.56
C ALA A 108 19.53 3.05 -14.84
N ALA A 109 18.95 2.59 -13.74
CA ALA A 109 19.37 1.37 -13.07
C ALA A 109 18.87 0.12 -13.82
N PRO A 110 19.78 -0.75 -14.34
CA PRO A 110 19.35 -1.95 -15.08
C PRO A 110 18.63 -2.99 -14.20
N ASP A 111 18.83 -2.90 -12.89
CA ASP A 111 18.29 -3.78 -11.86
C ASP A 111 17.20 -3.09 -11.03
N PHE A 112 16.53 -2.09 -11.60
CA PHE A 112 15.39 -1.41 -10.97
C PHE A 112 14.25 -2.39 -10.69
N MET A 113 13.64 -2.28 -9.50
CA MET A 113 12.55 -3.13 -9.03
C MET A 113 11.25 -2.32 -8.93
N LEU A 114 10.33 -2.53 -9.85
CA LEU A 114 8.96 -2.06 -9.74
C LEU A 114 8.19 -3.05 -8.86
N MET A 115 8.09 -2.74 -7.56
CA MET A 115 7.38 -3.59 -6.60
C MET A 115 5.88 -3.31 -6.71
N TRP A 116 5.10 -4.31 -7.07
CA TRP A 116 3.67 -4.22 -7.34
C TRP A 116 2.89 -5.05 -6.31
N ASP A 117 2.54 -4.42 -5.18
CA ASP A 117 1.79 -5.09 -4.11
C ASP A 117 0.29 -5.05 -4.41
N ASN A 118 -0.21 -6.11 -5.05
CA ASN A 118 -1.61 -6.25 -5.42
C ASN A 118 -2.45 -6.78 -4.26
N ALA A 119 -2.34 -6.11 -3.09
CA ALA A 119 -2.93 -6.54 -1.83
C ALA A 119 -4.46 -6.48 -1.82
N TYR A 120 -5.05 -5.65 -2.67
CA TYR A 120 -6.49 -5.36 -2.66
C TYR A 120 -7.17 -5.66 -4.01
N CYS A 121 -6.63 -6.57 -4.80
CA CYS A 121 -7.09 -6.87 -6.16
C CYS A 121 -8.58 -7.23 -6.29
N ILE A 122 -9.22 -7.73 -5.23
CA ILE A 122 -10.62 -8.18 -5.16
C ILE A 122 -11.34 -7.66 -3.91
N HIS A 123 -11.04 -6.44 -3.49
CA HIS A 123 -11.49 -5.91 -2.19
C HIS A 123 -12.45 -4.72 -2.35
N GLU A 124 -13.31 -4.77 -3.36
CA GLU A 124 -14.45 -3.89 -3.48
C GLU A 124 -15.42 -4.16 -2.30
N PHE A 125 -15.80 -3.11 -1.59
CA PHE A 125 -16.89 -3.18 -0.61
C PHE A 125 -18.15 -2.47 -1.12
N ASP A 126 -18.02 -1.57 -2.10
CA ASP A 126 -19.10 -0.97 -2.86
C ASP A 126 -18.92 -1.31 -4.34
N GLY A 127 -20.01 -1.73 -4.99
CA GLY A 127 -20.03 -2.09 -6.40
C GLY A 127 -19.51 -3.50 -6.71
N ASP A 128 -19.35 -3.78 -7.99
CA ASP A 128 -18.89 -5.07 -8.51
C ASP A 128 -17.37 -5.11 -8.66
N PHE A 129 -16.84 -6.33 -8.80
CA PHE A 129 -15.45 -6.55 -9.12
C PHE A 129 -15.04 -5.83 -10.40
N VAL A 130 -14.04 -4.96 -10.30
CA VAL A 130 -13.46 -4.25 -11.44
C VAL A 130 -12.15 -4.93 -11.84
N PRO A 131 -12.04 -5.46 -13.07
CA PRO A 131 -10.79 -5.98 -13.60
C PRO A 131 -9.69 -4.91 -13.57
N PHE A 132 -8.44 -5.35 -13.35
CA PHE A 132 -7.29 -4.45 -13.30
C PHE A 132 -6.25 -4.88 -14.34
N PRO A 133 -5.52 -3.94 -14.98
CA PRO A 133 -4.55 -4.26 -16.01
C PRO A 133 -3.43 -5.21 -15.51
N ASP A 134 -3.02 -6.15 -16.35
CA ASP A 134 -1.88 -7.04 -16.09
C ASP A 134 -0.58 -6.30 -16.34
N ILE A 135 0.05 -5.85 -15.26
CA ILE A 135 1.31 -5.09 -15.30
C ILE A 135 2.47 -5.90 -15.88
N ILE A 136 2.50 -7.22 -15.66
CA ILE A 136 3.57 -8.08 -16.17
C ILE A 136 3.54 -8.11 -17.70
N SER A 137 2.35 -8.36 -18.27
CA SER A 137 2.15 -8.33 -19.72
C SER A 137 2.42 -6.96 -20.32
N LEU A 138 2.00 -5.87 -19.65
CA LEU A 138 2.27 -4.51 -20.10
C LEU A 138 3.78 -4.20 -20.08
N CYS A 139 4.50 -4.50 -19.01
CA CYS A 139 5.94 -4.33 -18.97
C CYS A 139 6.64 -5.11 -20.09
N ALA A 140 6.19 -6.34 -20.38
CA ALA A 140 6.75 -7.15 -21.46
C ALA A 140 6.55 -6.49 -22.85
N GLN A 141 5.37 -5.91 -23.12
CA GLN A 141 5.07 -5.17 -24.35
C GLN A 141 6.00 -3.99 -24.57
N TYR A 142 6.42 -3.30 -23.51
CA TYR A 142 7.37 -2.19 -23.55
C TYR A 142 8.84 -2.60 -23.46
N GLY A 143 9.12 -3.93 -23.45
CA GLY A 143 10.48 -4.47 -23.33
C GLY A 143 11.09 -4.36 -21.93
N ASN A 144 10.24 -4.21 -20.90
CA ASN A 144 10.60 -4.05 -19.49
C ASN A 144 10.20 -5.24 -18.62
N ALA A 145 10.05 -6.45 -19.20
CA ALA A 145 9.58 -7.64 -18.47
C ALA A 145 10.33 -7.93 -17.17
N ASP A 146 11.62 -7.61 -17.12
CA ASP A 146 12.47 -7.90 -15.96
C ASP A 146 12.37 -6.83 -14.85
N MET A 147 11.62 -5.76 -15.07
CA MET A 147 11.54 -4.66 -14.10
C MET A 147 10.52 -4.92 -12.99
N VAL A 148 9.42 -5.62 -13.31
CA VAL A 148 8.27 -5.76 -12.42
C VAL A 148 8.35 -7.03 -11.56
N TYR A 149 7.98 -6.86 -10.28
CA TYR A 149 7.79 -7.91 -9.28
C TYR A 149 6.42 -7.71 -8.65
N GLU A 150 5.45 -8.56 -9.02
CA GLU A 150 4.09 -8.51 -8.52
C GLU A 150 3.90 -9.46 -7.33
N PHE A 151 3.19 -8.98 -6.31
CA PHE A 151 2.92 -9.73 -5.09
C PHE A 151 1.42 -9.73 -4.78
N ALA A 152 0.93 -10.88 -4.36
CA ALA A 152 -0.42 -11.02 -3.83
C ALA A 152 -0.44 -11.99 -2.65
N SER A 153 -1.48 -11.91 -1.83
CA SER A 153 -1.67 -12.85 -0.72
C SER A 153 -3.13 -13.00 -0.34
N THR A 154 -3.44 -14.11 0.32
CA THR A 154 -4.76 -14.38 0.89
C THR A 154 -4.93 -13.79 2.30
N SER A 155 -3.99 -12.98 2.78
CA SER A 155 -3.99 -12.47 4.16
C SER A 155 -5.25 -11.68 4.54
N LYS A 156 -5.87 -11.03 3.54
CA LYS A 156 -7.12 -10.25 3.71
C LYS A 156 -8.33 -10.95 3.06
N VAL A 157 -8.13 -12.19 2.55
CA VAL A 157 -9.17 -13.02 1.92
C VAL A 157 -9.57 -14.17 2.84
N THR A 158 -8.59 -14.79 3.52
CA THR A 158 -8.79 -15.93 4.42
C THR A 158 -8.34 -15.58 5.85
N PHE A 159 -7.11 -15.97 6.22
CA PHE A 159 -6.60 -15.81 7.58
C PHE A 159 -5.31 -15.00 7.61
N PRO A 160 -5.28 -13.84 8.32
CA PRO A 160 -4.03 -13.12 8.55
C PRO A 160 -3.04 -14.02 9.34
N GLY A 161 -1.79 -14.02 8.92
CA GLY A 161 -0.74 -14.84 9.54
C GLY A 161 -0.72 -16.33 9.13
N ALA A 162 -1.82 -16.84 8.56
CA ALA A 162 -1.95 -18.22 8.07
C ALA A 162 -2.35 -18.30 6.59
N GLY A 163 -2.17 -17.20 5.86
CA GLY A 163 -2.46 -17.12 4.42
C GLY A 163 -1.36 -17.72 3.55
N VAL A 164 -1.64 -17.74 2.25
CA VAL A 164 -0.67 -18.04 1.19
C VAL A 164 -0.32 -16.74 0.48
N ALA A 165 0.95 -16.57 0.11
CA ALA A 165 1.41 -15.45 -0.69
C ALA A 165 2.12 -15.96 -1.95
N VAL A 166 2.04 -15.18 -3.01
CA VAL A 166 2.69 -15.45 -4.28
C VAL A 166 3.48 -14.24 -4.76
N MET A 167 4.52 -14.52 -5.53
CA MET A 167 5.26 -13.51 -6.30
C MET A 167 5.25 -13.95 -7.76
N ALA A 168 4.98 -13.02 -8.65
CA ALA A 168 5.09 -13.18 -10.09
C ALA A 168 6.10 -12.17 -10.65
N ALA A 169 6.86 -12.57 -11.67
CA ALA A 169 7.81 -11.74 -12.39
C ALA A 169 8.13 -12.41 -13.74
N SER A 170 9.07 -11.86 -14.52
CA SER A 170 9.54 -12.54 -15.74
C SER A 170 10.09 -13.94 -15.43
N GLU A 171 9.98 -14.85 -16.38
CA GLU A 171 10.53 -16.21 -16.24
C GLU A 171 12.02 -16.19 -15.84
N ALA A 172 12.79 -15.28 -16.41
CA ALA A 172 14.21 -15.13 -16.11
C ALA A 172 14.47 -14.69 -14.66
N ASN A 173 13.66 -13.75 -14.13
CA ASN A 173 13.74 -13.34 -12.73
C ASN A 173 13.28 -14.45 -11.79
N ILE A 174 12.19 -15.16 -12.11
CA ILE A 174 11.73 -16.30 -11.30
C ILE A 174 12.78 -17.42 -11.29
N ALA A 175 13.36 -17.77 -12.44
CA ALA A 175 14.43 -18.78 -12.50
C ALA A 175 15.66 -18.38 -11.67
N TYR A 176 16.03 -17.10 -11.67
CA TYR A 176 17.12 -16.58 -10.86
C TYR A 176 16.80 -16.66 -9.35
N LEU A 177 15.64 -16.13 -8.94
CA LEU A 177 15.23 -16.10 -7.54
C LEU A 177 15.01 -17.51 -6.97
N THR A 178 14.47 -18.42 -7.78
CA THR A 178 14.28 -19.82 -7.36
C THR A 178 15.60 -20.49 -6.98
N LYS A 179 16.71 -20.20 -7.67
CA LYS A 179 18.03 -20.74 -7.29
C LYS A 179 18.45 -20.26 -5.90
N LEU A 180 18.17 -19.00 -5.55
CA LEU A 180 18.49 -18.47 -4.24
C LEU A 180 17.52 -18.99 -3.16
N ILE A 181 16.24 -19.11 -3.49
CA ILE A 181 15.21 -19.64 -2.58
C ILE A 181 15.47 -21.12 -2.27
N ASN A 182 15.93 -21.92 -3.22
CA ASN A 182 16.25 -23.34 -3.00
C ASN A 182 17.40 -23.57 -2.00
N VAL A 183 18.24 -22.55 -1.76
CA VAL A 183 19.23 -22.58 -0.67
C VAL A 183 18.58 -22.22 0.68
N GLN A 184 17.56 -21.38 0.65
CA GLN A 184 16.86 -20.89 1.83
C GLN A 184 15.85 -21.90 2.38
N THR A 185 15.14 -22.62 1.52
CA THR A 185 14.12 -23.60 1.89
C THR A 185 14.03 -24.75 0.88
N ILE A 186 13.72 -25.95 1.37
CA ILE A 186 13.43 -27.12 0.51
C ILE A 186 12.02 -27.00 -0.09
N GLY A 187 11.09 -26.31 0.57
CA GLY A 187 9.73 -26.11 0.09
C GLY A 187 8.89 -25.31 1.08
N PHE A 188 7.76 -24.86 0.58
CA PHE A 188 6.78 -24.12 1.36
C PHE A 188 5.72 -25.05 1.96
N ASP A 189 4.94 -24.57 2.94
CA ASP A 189 3.88 -25.28 3.62
C ASP A 189 2.77 -25.75 2.65
N LYS A 190 2.90 -27.02 2.19
CA LYS A 190 1.97 -27.63 1.24
C LYS A 190 0.60 -27.94 1.85
N ILE A 191 0.56 -28.18 3.16
CA ILE A 191 -0.72 -28.43 3.87
C ILE A 191 -1.55 -27.15 3.88
N ASN A 192 -0.92 -26.02 4.18
CA ASN A 192 -1.60 -24.73 4.13
C ASN A 192 -2.04 -24.35 2.70
N GLN A 193 -1.22 -24.64 1.70
CA GLN A 193 -1.60 -24.43 0.29
C GLN A 193 -2.82 -25.29 -0.07
N LEU A 194 -2.81 -26.58 0.26
CA LEU A 194 -3.94 -27.49 0.00
C LEU A 194 -5.22 -27.02 0.72
N ARG A 195 -5.11 -26.57 1.98
CA ARG A 195 -6.23 -26.01 2.73
C ARG A 195 -6.86 -24.83 1.98
N HIS A 196 -6.06 -23.92 1.42
CA HIS A 196 -6.55 -22.80 0.64
C HIS A 196 -7.19 -23.24 -0.69
N VAL A 197 -6.60 -24.21 -1.38
CA VAL A 197 -7.21 -24.77 -2.60
C VAL A 197 -8.58 -25.37 -2.31
N LEU A 198 -8.71 -26.15 -1.25
CA LEU A 198 -9.98 -26.78 -0.86
C LEU A 198 -11.02 -25.76 -0.41
N PHE A 199 -10.60 -24.67 0.25
CA PHE A 199 -11.49 -23.62 0.74
C PHE A 199 -11.92 -22.65 -0.35
N LEU A 200 -10.98 -22.14 -1.13
CA LEU A 200 -11.24 -21.13 -2.17
C LEU A 200 -11.78 -21.74 -3.46
N GLN A 201 -11.45 -23.00 -3.75
CA GLN A 201 -11.86 -23.81 -4.90
C GLN A 201 -11.48 -23.13 -6.24
N ASP A 202 -12.19 -22.06 -6.63
CA ASP A 202 -12.01 -21.34 -7.89
C ASP A 202 -12.23 -19.83 -7.73
N LYS A 203 -12.11 -19.11 -8.85
CA LYS A 203 -12.33 -17.65 -8.89
C LYS A 203 -13.75 -17.28 -8.49
N ALA A 204 -14.75 -18.03 -8.91
CA ALA A 204 -16.16 -17.71 -8.65
C ALA A 204 -16.50 -17.81 -7.14
N HIS A 205 -16.02 -18.87 -6.48
CA HIS A 205 -16.13 -19.03 -5.03
C HIS A 205 -15.36 -17.95 -4.27
N THR A 206 -14.14 -17.64 -4.72
CA THR A 206 -13.34 -16.55 -4.12
C THR A 206 -14.07 -15.22 -4.20
N LEU A 207 -14.62 -14.85 -5.35
CA LEU A 207 -15.39 -13.60 -5.50
C LEU A 207 -16.71 -13.62 -4.70
N ALA A 208 -17.35 -14.78 -4.57
CA ALA A 208 -18.54 -14.93 -3.72
C ALA A 208 -18.20 -14.70 -2.23
N LEU A 209 -17.06 -15.24 -1.76
CA LEU A 209 -16.56 -14.98 -0.41
C LEU A 209 -16.27 -13.49 -0.20
N MET A 210 -15.64 -12.83 -1.17
CA MET A 210 -15.35 -11.40 -1.06
C MET A 210 -16.58 -10.52 -1.03
N ARG A 211 -17.67 -10.92 -1.71
CA ARG A 211 -18.99 -10.24 -1.56
C ARG A 211 -19.55 -10.36 -0.14
N GLN A 212 -19.31 -11.49 0.55
CA GLN A 212 -19.70 -11.61 1.96
C GLN A 212 -18.86 -10.71 2.86
N HIS A 213 -17.56 -10.58 2.58
CA HIS A 213 -16.70 -9.60 3.27
C HIS A 213 -17.17 -8.15 3.02
N ALA A 214 -17.51 -7.82 1.78
CA ALA A 214 -18.06 -6.51 1.41
C ALA A 214 -19.34 -6.18 2.22
N ALA A 215 -20.27 -7.12 2.36
CA ALA A 215 -21.48 -6.93 3.15
C ALA A 215 -21.21 -6.62 4.64
N VAL A 216 -20.08 -7.08 5.18
CA VAL A 216 -19.63 -6.76 6.56
C VAL A 216 -18.88 -5.43 6.61
N LEU A 217 -18.11 -5.08 5.58
CA LEU A 217 -17.26 -3.90 5.57
C LEU A 217 -18.00 -2.64 5.15
N ALA A 218 -18.86 -2.69 4.12
CA ALA A 218 -19.54 -1.53 3.59
C ALA A 218 -20.26 -0.69 4.65
N PRO A 219 -21.08 -1.27 5.56
CA PRO A 219 -21.74 -0.48 6.61
C PRO A 219 -20.76 0.27 7.52
N LYS A 220 -19.56 -0.30 7.76
CA LYS A 220 -18.53 0.33 8.59
C LYS A 220 -17.90 1.52 7.90
N PHE A 221 -17.62 1.40 6.59
CA PHE A 221 -17.09 2.51 5.80
C PHE A 221 -18.12 3.62 5.66
N HIS A 222 -19.39 3.27 5.38
CA HIS A 222 -20.48 4.23 5.30
C HIS A 222 -20.64 5.01 6.62
N ALA A 223 -20.63 4.34 7.77
CA ALA A 223 -20.73 5.01 9.07
C ALA A 223 -19.61 6.07 9.26
N VAL A 224 -18.38 5.77 8.86
CA VAL A 224 -17.26 6.73 8.93
C VAL A 224 -17.45 7.88 7.94
N LEU A 225 -17.72 7.56 6.66
CA LEU A 225 -17.82 8.56 5.60
C LEU A 225 -19.01 9.50 5.81
N ASP A 226 -20.16 8.99 6.22
CA ASP A 226 -21.36 9.78 6.50
C ASP A 226 -21.15 10.71 7.72
N ALA A 227 -20.39 10.26 8.72
CA ALA A 227 -20.00 11.11 9.84
C ALA A 227 -19.06 12.25 9.41
N LEU A 228 -18.06 11.95 8.57
CA LEU A 228 -17.16 12.96 8.02
C LEU A 228 -17.90 13.96 7.14
N ASP A 229 -18.82 13.52 6.28
CA ASP A 229 -19.64 14.37 5.43
C ASP A 229 -20.51 15.32 6.25
N ARG A 230 -21.12 14.83 7.31
CA ARG A 230 -22.01 15.61 8.16
C ARG A 230 -21.25 16.58 9.07
N GLU A 231 -20.13 16.13 9.66
CA GLU A 231 -19.48 16.84 10.76
C GLU A 231 -18.25 17.65 10.34
N ILE A 232 -17.57 17.25 9.28
CA ILE A 232 -16.25 17.80 8.90
C ILE A 232 -16.30 18.53 7.56
N ALA A 233 -16.92 17.94 6.53
CA ALA A 233 -16.97 18.54 5.20
C ALA A 233 -17.50 20.00 5.18
N PRO A 234 -18.57 20.36 5.94
CA PRO A 234 -19.08 21.73 5.94
C PRO A 234 -18.11 22.76 6.52
N LEU A 235 -17.10 22.31 7.30
CA LEU A 235 -16.17 23.21 8.00
C LEU A 235 -14.92 23.52 7.19
N GLY A 236 -14.58 22.72 6.16
CA GLY A 236 -13.38 22.91 5.35
C GLY A 236 -12.07 22.77 6.13
N ILE A 237 -12.06 22.00 7.24
CA ILE A 237 -10.89 21.80 8.10
C ILE A 237 -10.11 20.51 7.79
N ALA A 238 -10.60 19.70 6.87
CA ALA A 238 -9.93 18.50 6.38
C ALA A 238 -10.48 18.11 5.01
N ASP A 239 -9.62 17.43 4.23
CA ASP A 239 -9.98 16.76 2.98
C ASP A 239 -9.88 15.26 3.17
N TYR A 240 -10.76 14.47 2.53
CA TYR A 240 -10.72 13.03 2.56
C TYR A 240 -11.28 12.43 1.28
N LYS A 241 -10.79 11.24 0.95
CA LYS A 241 -11.27 10.49 -0.22
C LYS A 241 -12.35 9.51 0.21
N ARG A 242 -13.26 9.19 -0.73
CA ARG A 242 -14.32 8.19 -0.54
C ARG A 242 -13.94 6.91 -1.30
N PRO A 243 -13.23 5.98 -0.66
CA PRO A 243 -12.87 4.72 -1.31
C PRO A 243 -14.11 3.84 -1.53
N VAL A 244 -14.07 3.02 -2.58
CA VAL A 244 -15.06 1.99 -2.88
C VAL A 244 -14.52 0.59 -2.63
N GLY A 245 -13.30 0.50 -2.13
CA GLY A 245 -12.61 -0.76 -1.81
C GLY A 245 -11.41 -0.53 -0.90
N GLY A 246 -10.75 -1.61 -0.53
CA GLY A 246 -9.62 -1.58 0.40
C GLY A 246 -10.05 -1.61 1.86
N TYR A 247 -9.21 -1.08 2.76
CA TYR A 247 -9.36 -1.21 4.21
C TYR A 247 -9.26 0.09 4.98
N PHE A 248 -9.06 1.23 4.30
CA PHE A 248 -8.75 2.50 4.96
C PHE A 248 -9.49 3.68 4.35
N VAL A 249 -9.70 4.70 5.17
CA VAL A 249 -10.04 6.04 4.74
C VAL A 249 -8.85 6.94 5.08
N SER A 250 -8.33 7.68 4.10
CA SER A 250 -7.31 8.70 4.29
C SER A 250 -7.95 10.05 4.46
N LEU A 251 -7.51 10.77 5.48
CA LEU A 251 -7.96 12.14 5.77
C LEU A 251 -6.74 13.03 5.96
N ASP A 252 -6.72 14.16 5.27
CA ASP A 252 -5.74 15.21 5.45
C ASP A 252 -6.37 16.38 6.22
N ALA A 253 -6.01 16.49 7.49
CA ALA A 253 -6.39 17.60 8.37
C ALA A 253 -5.65 18.90 7.98
N MET A 254 -6.05 20.02 8.54
CA MET A 254 -5.25 21.24 8.46
C MET A 254 -3.80 20.96 8.84
N PRO A 255 -2.81 21.54 8.12
CA PRO A 255 -1.39 21.34 8.42
C PRO A 255 -1.05 21.61 9.89
N GLY A 256 -0.36 20.67 10.53
CA GLY A 256 0.01 20.71 11.94
C GLY A 256 -1.06 20.21 12.91
N CYS A 257 -2.16 19.62 12.41
CA CYS A 257 -3.27 19.17 13.27
C CYS A 257 -3.33 17.64 13.48
N ALA A 258 -2.63 16.82 12.68
CA ALA A 258 -2.77 15.37 12.77
C ALA A 258 -2.32 14.80 14.11
N LYS A 259 -1.12 15.13 14.59
CA LYS A 259 -0.60 14.67 15.89
C LYS A 259 -1.51 15.12 17.04
N ARG A 260 -1.97 16.39 17.01
CA ARG A 260 -2.84 16.91 18.07
C ARG A 260 -4.20 16.21 18.08
N THR A 261 -4.81 16.02 16.90
CA THR A 261 -6.07 15.25 16.77
C THR A 261 -5.94 13.86 17.37
N LEU A 262 -4.87 13.12 17.03
CA LEU A 262 -4.66 11.77 17.53
C LEU A 262 -4.34 11.71 19.03
N ALA A 263 -3.67 12.73 19.57
CA ALA A 263 -3.45 12.85 21.01
C ALA A 263 -4.78 13.03 21.75
N LEU A 264 -5.64 13.93 21.29
CA LEU A 264 -6.99 14.15 21.85
C LEU A 264 -7.86 12.88 21.76
N CYS A 265 -7.82 12.18 20.60
CA CYS A 265 -8.52 10.90 20.45
C CYS A 265 -8.08 9.88 21.49
N LYS A 266 -6.77 9.75 21.70
CA LYS A 266 -6.20 8.82 22.70
C LYS A 266 -6.62 9.19 24.12
N GLU A 267 -6.63 10.47 24.47
CA GLU A 267 -7.11 10.98 25.77
C GLU A 267 -8.59 10.64 25.98
N ALA A 268 -9.38 10.69 24.90
CA ALA A 268 -10.80 10.34 24.91
C ALA A 268 -11.07 8.81 24.77
N GLY A 269 -10.04 7.96 24.76
CA GLY A 269 -10.16 6.50 24.70
C GLY A 269 -10.24 5.91 23.30
N VAL A 270 -10.04 6.70 22.24
CA VAL A 270 -10.00 6.23 20.83
C VAL A 270 -8.56 6.09 20.38
N THR A 271 -8.12 4.85 20.15
CA THR A 271 -6.76 4.55 19.67
C THR A 271 -6.74 4.40 18.17
N MET A 272 -5.86 5.14 17.52
CA MET A 272 -5.67 5.13 16.07
C MET A 272 -4.19 4.90 15.69
N THR A 273 -3.92 4.69 14.40
CA THR A 273 -2.54 4.65 13.88
C THR A 273 -1.88 6.01 14.13
N GLY A 274 -0.62 6.00 14.59
CA GLY A 274 0.12 7.23 14.87
C GLY A 274 0.32 8.12 13.65
N ALA A 275 0.32 9.44 13.85
CA ALA A 275 0.60 10.42 12.80
C ALA A 275 1.99 10.19 12.20
N GLY A 276 2.12 10.42 10.89
CA GLY A 276 3.35 10.18 10.14
C GLY A 276 3.60 8.74 9.73
N ALA A 277 2.88 7.75 10.25
CA ALA A 277 3.08 6.34 9.90
C ALA A 277 2.95 6.07 8.38
N THR A 278 2.18 6.87 7.67
CA THR A 278 1.96 6.77 6.23
C THR A 278 3.06 7.42 5.38
N PHE A 279 4.17 7.82 6.00
CA PHE A 279 5.33 8.44 5.35
C PHE A 279 6.63 7.74 5.72
N PRO A 280 7.65 7.75 4.84
CA PRO A 280 9.00 7.31 5.14
C PRO A 280 9.54 7.93 6.44
N TYR A 281 10.27 7.15 7.20
CA TYR A 281 10.86 7.54 8.50
C TYR A 281 9.83 7.95 9.58
N GLY A 282 8.52 7.77 9.31
CA GLY A 282 7.45 8.21 10.22
C GLY A 282 7.24 9.73 10.25
N VAL A 283 7.67 10.44 9.20
CA VAL A 283 7.64 11.91 9.14
C VAL A 283 6.72 12.37 8.02
N ASP A 284 5.52 12.83 8.40
CA ASP A 284 4.65 13.62 7.52
C ASP A 284 5.13 15.08 7.55
N PRO A 285 5.58 15.66 6.42
CA PRO A 285 6.09 17.03 6.39
C PRO A 285 5.05 18.09 6.79
N ASN A 286 3.77 17.80 6.54
CA ASN A 286 2.68 18.72 6.82
C ASN A 286 1.99 18.43 8.17
N ASP A 287 2.26 17.30 8.82
CA ASP A 287 1.53 16.84 10.00
C ASP A 287 0.01 16.90 9.79
N SER A 288 -0.47 16.38 8.67
CA SER A 288 -1.86 16.47 8.21
C SER A 288 -2.53 15.10 8.02
N ASN A 289 -1.78 14.07 7.58
CA ASN A 289 -2.39 12.81 7.17
C ASN A 289 -2.77 11.92 8.36
N ILE A 290 -4.00 11.45 8.36
CA ILE A 290 -4.58 10.53 9.34
C ILE A 290 -5.18 9.34 8.60
N ARG A 291 -4.74 8.13 8.96
CA ARG A 291 -5.30 6.88 8.45
C ARG A 291 -6.37 6.34 9.39
N ILE A 292 -7.61 6.23 8.90
CA ILE A 292 -8.75 5.64 9.62
C ILE A 292 -8.94 4.20 9.15
N ALA A 293 -9.03 3.26 10.10
CA ALA A 293 -9.19 1.83 9.84
C ALA A 293 -10.52 1.30 10.41
N PRO A 294 -11.63 1.38 9.67
CA PRO A 294 -12.96 1.06 10.20
C PRO A 294 -13.25 -0.43 10.33
N SER A 295 -12.39 -1.31 9.82
CA SER A 295 -12.71 -2.73 9.61
C SER A 295 -12.92 -3.55 10.88
N PHE A 296 -12.28 -3.19 12.01
CA PHE A 296 -12.27 -4.02 13.23
C PHE A 296 -13.50 -3.82 14.12
N PRO A 297 -13.89 -2.59 14.57
CA PRO A 297 -14.98 -2.43 15.54
C PRO A 297 -16.34 -2.80 14.95
N PRO A 298 -17.33 -3.20 15.78
CA PRO A 298 -18.73 -3.22 15.39
C PRO A 298 -19.21 -1.82 14.96
N VAL A 299 -20.25 -1.72 14.13
CA VAL A 299 -20.77 -0.43 13.62
C VAL A 299 -21.13 0.51 14.77
N ALA A 300 -21.85 0.05 15.79
CA ALA A 300 -22.28 0.89 16.91
C ALA A 300 -21.10 1.48 17.73
N GLU A 301 -20.01 0.74 17.88
CA GLU A 301 -18.77 1.23 18.52
C GLU A 301 -18.04 2.21 17.59
N LEU A 302 -18.02 1.92 16.29
CA LEU A 302 -17.40 2.75 15.28
C LEU A 302 -18.09 4.11 15.16
N GLU A 303 -19.43 4.16 15.24
CA GLU A 303 -20.22 5.40 15.25
C GLU A 303 -19.83 6.30 16.44
N GLN A 304 -19.61 5.71 17.62
CA GLN A 304 -19.15 6.45 18.78
C GLN A 304 -17.70 6.95 18.59
N ALA A 305 -16.82 6.07 18.11
CA ALA A 305 -15.42 6.41 17.90
C ALA A 305 -15.24 7.52 16.85
N ILE A 306 -16.01 7.49 15.75
CA ILE A 306 -15.92 8.53 14.72
C ILE A 306 -16.51 9.87 15.20
N ALA A 307 -17.54 9.86 16.04
CA ALA A 307 -18.07 11.07 16.64
C ALA A 307 -17.03 11.75 17.56
N VAL A 308 -16.32 10.95 18.37
CA VAL A 308 -15.18 11.43 19.18
C VAL A 308 -14.08 11.98 18.26
N PHE A 309 -13.70 11.25 17.21
CA PHE A 309 -12.70 11.69 16.24
C PHE A 309 -13.05 13.04 15.62
N CYS A 310 -14.28 13.20 15.12
CA CYS A 310 -14.74 14.46 14.54
C CYS A 310 -14.64 15.64 15.54
N THR A 311 -14.99 15.39 16.81
CA THR A 311 -14.87 16.39 17.88
C THR A 311 -13.41 16.75 18.14
N CYS A 312 -12.52 15.75 18.22
CA CYS A 312 -11.09 15.98 18.42
C CYS A 312 -10.44 16.74 17.26
N LEU A 313 -10.85 16.43 16.01
CA LEU A 313 -10.37 17.11 14.82
C LEU A 313 -10.79 18.60 14.82
N LYS A 314 -12.06 18.88 15.16
CA LYS A 314 -12.56 20.24 15.31
C LYS A 314 -11.79 21.01 16.38
N LEU A 315 -11.55 20.40 17.54
CA LEU A 315 -10.80 21.02 18.62
C LEU A 315 -9.34 21.30 18.22
N ALA A 316 -8.66 20.37 17.58
CA ALA A 316 -7.31 20.57 17.08
C ALA A 316 -7.25 21.74 16.04
N ALA A 317 -8.26 21.84 15.18
CA ALA A 317 -8.37 22.94 14.23
C ALA A 317 -8.60 24.30 14.92
N LEU A 318 -9.48 24.37 15.94
CA LEU A 318 -9.71 25.58 16.74
C LEU A 318 -8.44 26.02 17.47
N GLU A 319 -7.76 25.09 18.16
CA GLU A 319 -6.47 25.37 18.81
C GLU A 319 -5.43 25.90 17.80
N LYS A 320 -5.40 25.37 16.59
CA LYS A 320 -4.49 25.83 15.52
C LYS A 320 -4.82 27.24 15.04
N LEU A 321 -6.10 27.59 15.00
CA LEU A 321 -6.58 28.93 14.59
C LEU A 321 -6.47 29.95 15.72
N GLY A 322 -6.19 29.54 16.93
CA GLY A 322 -6.09 30.42 18.10
C GLY A 322 -7.45 30.88 18.65
N ILE A 323 -8.48 30.05 18.47
CA ILE A 323 -9.86 30.31 18.90
C ILE A 323 -10.19 29.47 20.13
#